data_bf1270ea78b441d96794d98149d0ed16
#
_entry.id   bf1270ea78b441d96794d98149d0ed16
#
_cell.length_a   1.000
_cell.length_b   1.000
_cell.length_c   1.000
_cell.angle_alpha   90.00
_cell.angle_beta   90.00
_cell.angle_gamma   90.00
#
_symmetry.space_group_name_H-M   'P 1'
#
loop_
_entity.id
_entity.type
_entity.pdbx_description
1 polymer ?
#
loop_
_entity_poly.entity_id
_entity_poly.type
_entity_poly.pdbx_seq_one_letter_code
_entity_poly.pdbx_strand_id
1 'polypeptide(L)'
;MYAGFEKALEAAVASGRIAGAVAAVADRDGVTYTRQAGVRQAGEAAAMTQDTLFWLASMTKAVVSVAALREVEAGRLSLDGDLSGLLPEFADLKVLEGFGEDGAPRLRPARRSPTLRDLLTHTSGFGYGFLSPDLTRWHAAT
;
A
#
# COMPACT_ATOMS: atom_id res chain seq x y z
N MET A 1 -1.24 -20.79 -24.93
CA MET A 1 -2.06 -19.70 -24.39
C MET A 1 -1.20 -18.46 -24.06
N TYR A 2 -0.02 -18.58 -23.46
CA TYR A 2 0.78 -17.45 -22.97
C TYR A 2 1.89 -16.94 -23.91
N ALA A 3 2.07 -17.50 -25.11
CA ALA A 3 3.17 -17.17 -26.03
C ALA A 3 3.28 -15.67 -26.39
N GLY A 4 2.14 -14.97 -26.55
CA GLY A 4 2.14 -13.53 -26.78
C GLY A 4 2.64 -12.72 -25.58
N PHE A 5 2.30 -13.15 -24.40
CA PHE A 5 2.79 -12.55 -23.15
C PHE A 5 4.30 -12.79 -22.97
N GLU A 6 4.77 -14.01 -23.18
CA GLU A 6 6.20 -14.35 -23.10
C GLU A 6 7.03 -13.49 -24.05
N LYS A 7 6.61 -13.38 -25.31
CA LYS A 7 7.27 -12.53 -26.30
C LYS A 7 7.30 -11.06 -25.90
N ALA A 8 6.21 -10.54 -25.33
CA ALA A 8 6.14 -9.16 -24.85
C ALA A 8 7.08 -8.92 -23.66
N LEU A 9 7.14 -9.87 -22.71
CA LEU A 9 8.03 -9.82 -21.56
C LEU A 9 9.49 -9.85 -21.96
N GLU A 10 9.88 -10.76 -22.83
CA GLU A 10 11.24 -10.88 -23.37
C GLU A 10 11.66 -9.62 -24.15
N ALA A 11 10.76 -9.07 -24.96
CA ALA A 11 11.00 -7.83 -25.68
C ALA A 11 11.18 -6.62 -24.73
N ALA A 12 10.45 -6.56 -23.64
CA ALA A 12 10.59 -5.50 -22.64
C ALA A 12 11.95 -5.56 -21.92
N VAL A 13 12.42 -6.76 -21.60
CA VAL A 13 13.76 -6.97 -21.02
C VAL A 13 14.85 -6.67 -22.05
N ALA A 14 14.74 -7.23 -23.26
CA ALA A 14 15.73 -7.03 -24.32
C ALA A 14 15.90 -5.57 -24.73
N SER A 15 14.83 -4.77 -24.69
CA SER A 15 14.87 -3.33 -24.95
C SER A 15 15.37 -2.48 -23.77
N GLY A 16 15.66 -3.08 -22.62
CA GLY A 16 16.10 -2.36 -21.42
C GLY A 16 14.99 -1.55 -20.71
N ARG A 17 13.71 -1.68 -21.11
CA ARG A 17 12.59 -1.00 -20.43
C ARG A 17 12.39 -1.45 -19.00
N ILE A 18 12.69 -2.72 -18.73
CA ILE A 18 12.71 -3.31 -17.39
C ILE A 18 13.98 -4.17 -17.24
N ALA A 19 14.55 -4.22 -16.04
CA ALA A 19 15.69 -5.08 -15.75
C ALA A 19 15.30 -6.56 -15.75
N GLY A 20 14.15 -6.87 -15.21
CA GLY A 20 13.60 -8.23 -15.16
C GLY A 20 12.20 -8.23 -14.57
N ALA A 21 11.55 -9.37 -14.65
CA ALA A 21 10.22 -9.60 -14.10
C ALA A 21 9.99 -11.05 -13.74
N VAL A 22 9.08 -11.26 -12.79
CA VAL A 22 8.45 -12.56 -12.49
C VAL A 22 6.95 -12.40 -12.74
N ALA A 23 6.36 -13.37 -13.41
CA ALA A 23 4.93 -13.42 -13.62
C ALA A 23 4.38 -14.77 -13.15
N ALA A 24 3.18 -14.74 -12.60
CA ALA A 24 2.42 -15.93 -12.27
C ALA A 24 0.95 -15.72 -12.66
N VAL A 25 0.30 -16.80 -13.07
CA VAL A 25 -1.15 -16.87 -13.22
C VAL A 25 -1.65 -17.97 -12.30
N ALA A 26 -2.68 -17.67 -11.54
CA ALA A 26 -3.30 -18.63 -10.64
C ALA A 26 -4.81 -18.64 -10.85
N ASP A 27 -5.42 -19.76 -10.56
CA ASP A 27 -6.85 -19.93 -10.40
C ASP A 27 -7.18 -20.43 -8.99
N ARG A 28 -8.41 -20.89 -8.77
CA ARG A 28 -8.85 -21.39 -7.45
C ARG A 28 -8.07 -22.66 -7.01
N ASP A 29 -7.51 -23.40 -7.97
CA ASP A 29 -6.86 -24.67 -7.71
C ASP A 29 -5.32 -24.52 -7.55
N GLY A 30 -4.79 -23.32 -7.87
CA GLY A 30 -3.37 -22.98 -7.66
C GLY A 30 -2.73 -22.22 -8.81
N VAL A 31 -1.39 -22.21 -8.81
CA VAL A 31 -0.61 -21.54 -9.85
C VAL A 31 -0.58 -22.42 -11.11
N THR A 32 -1.10 -21.89 -12.20
CA THR A 32 -1.22 -22.58 -13.51
C THR A 32 -0.14 -22.19 -14.50
N TYR A 33 0.55 -21.09 -14.26
CA TYR A 33 1.64 -20.59 -15.10
C TYR A 33 2.60 -19.74 -14.30
N THR A 34 3.89 -19.90 -14.57
CA THR A 34 4.95 -18.99 -14.07
C THR A 34 5.98 -18.71 -15.16
N ARG A 35 6.53 -17.49 -15.14
CA ARG A 35 7.61 -17.07 -16.05
C ARG A 35 8.49 -16.05 -15.35
N GLN A 36 9.78 -16.14 -15.56
CA GLN A 36 10.76 -15.13 -15.18
C GLN A 36 11.63 -14.76 -16.38
N ALA A 37 12.09 -13.51 -16.44
CA ALA A 37 12.97 -13.01 -17.47
C ALA A 37 13.86 -11.89 -16.91
N GLY A 38 15.09 -11.77 -17.47
CA GLY A 38 16.03 -10.71 -17.15
C GLY A 38 16.80 -10.93 -15.86
N VAL A 39 17.26 -9.85 -15.26
CA VAL A 39 18.13 -9.79 -14.08
C VAL A 39 17.44 -9.09 -12.90
N ARG A 40 17.94 -9.32 -11.69
CA ARG A 40 17.37 -8.75 -10.45
C ARG A 40 17.56 -7.25 -10.38
N GLN A 41 18.69 -6.76 -10.88
CA GLN A 41 19.04 -5.34 -10.88
C GLN A 41 19.73 -4.98 -12.19
N ALA A 42 19.40 -3.82 -12.74
CA ALA A 42 20.05 -3.33 -13.95
C ALA A 42 21.56 -3.17 -13.73
N GLY A 43 22.36 -3.67 -14.68
CA GLY A 43 23.82 -3.65 -14.59
C GLY A 43 24.45 -4.81 -13.81
N GLU A 44 23.65 -5.71 -13.22
CA GLU A 44 24.14 -6.92 -12.54
C GLU A 44 23.87 -8.19 -13.37
N ALA A 45 24.65 -9.25 -13.08
CA ALA A 45 24.51 -10.54 -13.76
C ALA A 45 23.52 -11.51 -13.08
N ALA A 46 23.05 -11.18 -11.85
CA ALA A 46 22.18 -12.06 -11.08
C ALA A 46 20.83 -12.23 -11.77
N ALA A 47 20.56 -13.45 -12.26
CA ALA A 47 19.32 -13.75 -12.98
C ALA A 47 18.08 -13.56 -12.09
N MET A 48 16.98 -13.11 -12.71
CA MET A 48 15.66 -13.13 -12.10
C MET A 48 15.21 -14.58 -11.87
N THR A 49 14.66 -14.87 -10.70
CA THR A 49 14.15 -16.19 -10.32
C THR A 49 12.76 -16.04 -9.70
N GLN A 50 11.99 -17.13 -9.61
CA GLN A 50 10.63 -17.09 -9.06
C GLN A 50 10.59 -16.69 -7.58
N ASP A 51 11.66 -16.96 -6.85
CA ASP A 51 11.84 -16.63 -5.43
C ASP A 51 12.53 -15.27 -5.20
N THR A 52 12.72 -14.47 -6.27
CA THR A 52 13.25 -13.11 -6.14
C THR A 52 12.32 -12.25 -5.29
N LEU A 53 12.90 -11.59 -4.28
CA LEU A 53 12.14 -10.69 -3.43
C LEU A 53 11.89 -9.34 -4.13
N PHE A 54 10.66 -8.84 -4.00
CA PHE A 54 10.24 -7.56 -4.54
C PHE A 54 9.73 -6.65 -3.44
N TRP A 55 9.98 -5.36 -3.58
CA TRP A 55 9.32 -4.35 -2.78
C TRP A 55 7.88 -4.19 -3.28
N LEU A 56 6.91 -4.64 -2.48
CA LEU A 56 5.50 -4.62 -2.87
C LEU A 56 4.84 -3.24 -2.74
N ALA A 57 5.43 -2.34 -1.97
CA ALA A 57 4.87 -1.00 -1.71
C ALA A 57 3.36 -1.07 -1.37
N SER A 58 2.52 -0.32 -2.07
CA SER A 58 1.08 -0.26 -1.80
C SER A 58 0.30 -1.55 -2.10
N MET A 59 0.87 -2.51 -2.80
CA MET A 59 0.24 -3.84 -2.95
C MET A 59 0.10 -4.56 -1.61
N THR A 60 0.94 -4.22 -0.62
CA THR A 60 0.80 -4.67 0.78
C THR A 60 -0.59 -4.35 1.35
N LYS A 61 -1.23 -3.26 0.92
CA LYS A 61 -2.58 -2.90 1.39
C LYS A 61 -3.62 -3.99 1.10
N ALA A 62 -3.54 -4.64 -0.05
CA ALA A 62 -4.45 -5.74 -0.37
C ALA A 62 -4.30 -6.91 0.61
N VAL A 63 -3.05 -7.29 0.95
CA VAL A 63 -2.77 -8.36 1.90
C VAL A 63 -3.27 -7.99 3.30
N VAL A 64 -2.97 -6.78 3.77
CA VAL A 64 -3.41 -6.28 5.08
C VAL A 64 -4.94 -6.17 5.14
N SER A 65 -5.59 -5.71 4.06
CA SER A 65 -7.04 -5.62 3.97
C SER A 65 -7.71 -6.99 4.10
N VAL A 66 -7.18 -8.01 3.43
CA VAL A 66 -7.68 -9.39 3.56
C VAL A 66 -7.49 -9.90 4.99
N ALA A 67 -6.34 -9.64 5.62
CA ALA A 67 -6.11 -10.02 7.01
C ALA A 67 -7.12 -9.35 7.95
N ALA A 68 -7.37 -8.05 7.80
CA ALA A 68 -8.36 -7.32 8.59
C ALA A 68 -9.79 -7.84 8.38
N LEU A 69 -10.17 -8.14 7.13
CA LEU A 69 -11.50 -8.71 6.82
C LEU A 69 -11.69 -10.10 7.41
N ARG A 70 -10.64 -10.91 7.50
CA ARG A 70 -10.70 -12.20 8.23
C ARG A 70 -10.97 -12.01 9.73
N GLU A 71 -10.45 -10.96 10.34
CA GLU A 71 -10.75 -10.62 11.74
C GLU A 71 -12.21 -10.16 11.90
N VAL A 72 -12.75 -9.45 10.90
CA VAL A 72 -14.17 -9.08 10.84
C VAL A 72 -15.05 -10.32 10.70
N GLU A 73 -14.71 -11.22 9.79
CA GLU A 73 -15.44 -12.48 9.58
C GLU A 73 -15.44 -13.37 10.84
N ALA A 74 -14.35 -13.36 11.58
CA ALA A 74 -14.21 -14.07 12.85
C ALA A 74 -14.87 -13.35 14.05
N GLY A 75 -15.50 -12.20 13.85
CA GLY A 75 -16.17 -11.41 14.89
C GLY A 75 -15.22 -10.70 15.87
N ARG A 76 -13.91 -10.65 15.58
CA ARG A 76 -12.91 -9.97 16.42
C ARG A 76 -12.77 -8.49 16.12
N LEU A 77 -13.10 -8.06 14.91
CA LEU A 77 -13.17 -6.66 14.49
C LEU A 77 -14.57 -6.32 13.97
N SER A 78 -14.92 -5.04 14.02
CA SER A 78 -16.10 -4.50 13.36
C SER A 78 -15.68 -3.51 12.28
N LEU A 79 -16.35 -3.53 11.12
CA LEU A 79 -16.09 -2.54 10.07
C LEU A 79 -16.42 -1.11 10.52
N ASP A 80 -17.45 -0.94 11.33
CA ASP A 80 -17.99 0.36 11.73
C ASP A 80 -17.79 0.65 13.24
N GLY A 81 -17.05 -0.22 13.94
CA GLY A 81 -16.73 -0.05 15.34
C GLY A 81 -15.66 1.03 15.57
N ASP A 82 -15.65 1.59 16.77
CA ASP A 82 -14.58 2.48 17.22
C ASP A 82 -13.27 1.71 17.38
N LEU A 83 -12.23 2.21 16.75
CA LEU A 83 -10.89 1.62 16.82
C LEU A 83 -10.07 2.10 18.03
N SER A 84 -10.51 3.10 18.78
CA SER A 84 -9.75 3.66 19.90
C SER A 84 -9.48 2.65 21.03
N GLY A 85 -10.32 1.63 21.16
CA GLY A 85 -10.10 0.53 22.10
C GLY A 85 -8.92 -0.39 21.71
N LEU A 86 -8.54 -0.43 20.43
CA LEU A 86 -7.41 -1.20 19.91
C LEU A 86 -6.19 -0.32 19.65
N LEU A 87 -6.43 0.91 19.24
CA LEU A 87 -5.43 1.92 18.90
C LEU A 87 -5.72 3.18 19.74
N PRO A 88 -5.21 3.26 20.97
CA PRO A 88 -5.50 4.37 21.88
C PRO A 88 -5.19 5.76 21.31
N GLU A 89 -4.24 5.85 20.37
CA GLU A 89 -3.89 7.05 19.62
C GLU A 89 -5.08 7.62 18.83
N PHE A 90 -6.09 6.81 18.54
CA PHE A 90 -7.27 7.23 17.79
C PHE A 90 -8.33 7.91 18.68
N ALA A 91 -8.19 7.87 20.01
CA ALA A 91 -9.15 8.45 20.93
C ALA A 91 -9.21 9.99 20.87
N ASP A 92 -8.07 10.66 20.61
CA ASP A 92 -7.98 12.14 20.57
C ASP A 92 -7.31 12.66 19.31
N LEU A 93 -7.78 12.21 18.16
CA LEU A 93 -7.27 12.66 16.88
C LEU A 93 -7.60 14.14 16.64
N LYS A 94 -6.62 14.86 16.10
CA LYS A 94 -6.77 16.24 15.66
C LYS A 94 -6.73 16.30 14.12
N VAL A 95 -7.50 17.24 13.59
CA VAL A 95 -7.49 17.56 12.16
C VAL A 95 -6.71 18.85 11.96
N LEU A 96 -5.70 18.79 11.10
CA LEU A 96 -4.94 19.96 10.66
C LEU A 96 -5.80 20.76 9.67
N GLU A 97 -6.12 22.02 10.01
CA GLU A 97 -6.88 22.94 9.15
C GLU A 97 -5.97 23.91 8.38
N GLY A 98 -4.67 23.80 8.56
CA GLY A 98 -3.66 24.69 8.00
C GLY A 98 -2.81 25.35 9.07
N PHE A 99 -2.26 26.52 8.77
CA PHE A 99 -1.37 27.27 9.65
C PHE A 99 -1.84 28.71 9.81
N GLY A 100 -1.58 29.28 10.97
CA GLY A 100 -1.79 30.71 11.24
C GLY A 100 -0.72 31.59 10.56
N GLU A 101 -0.89 32.91 10.63
CA GLU A 101 0.07 33.91 10.14
C GLU A 101 1.40 33.83 10.91
N ASP A 102 1.36 33.42 12.17
CA ASP A 102 2.50 33.15 13.04
C ASP A 102 3.21 31.84 12.72
N GLY A 103 2.70 31.06 11.75
CA GLY A 103 3.23 29.76 11.39
C GLY A 103 2.80 28.60 12.30
N ALA A 104 2.01 28.86 13.34
CA ALA A 104 1.50 27.80 14.21
C ALA A 104 0.42 26.96 13.51
N PRO A 105 0.38 25.63 13.74
CA PRO A 105 -0.64 24.78 13.18
C PRO A 105 -2.00 25.08 13.80
N ARG A 106 -3.02 25.16 12.96
CA ARG A 106 -4.42 25.25 13.41
C ARG A 106 -5.02 23.85 13.44
N LEU A 107 -5.34 23.40 14.63
CA LEU A 107 -5.89 22.07 14.88
C LEU A 107 -7.30 22.18 15.44
N ARG A 108 -8.17 21.29 15.02
CA ARG A 108 -9.45 21.04 15.68
C ARG A 108 -9.59 19.57 16.06
N PRO A 109 -10.43 19.22 17.05
CA PRO A 109 -10.76 17.83 17.32
C PRO A 109 -11.38 17.15 16.09
N ALA A 110 -11.09 15.87 15.89
CA ALA A 110 -11.83 15.06 14.94
C ALA A 110 -13.29 14.96 15.38
N ARG A 111 -14.23 14.87 14.44
CA ARG A 111 -15.67 14.73 14.76
C ARG A 111 -15.98 13.36 15.38
N ARG A 112 -15.22 12.35 15.02
CA ARG A 112 -15.25 10.98 15.53
C ARG A 112 -13.93 10.29 15.24
N SER A 113 -13.67 9.19 15.91
CA SER A 113 -12.61 8.27 15.54
C SER A 113 -12.89 7.65 14.16
N PRO A 114 -11.89 7.40 13.30
CA PRO A 114 -12.08 6.65 12.08
C PRO A 114 -12.42 5.19 12.38
N THR A 115 -13.20 4.60 11.50
CA THR A 115 -13.56 3.18 11.55
C THR A 115 -12.63 2.36 10.65
N LEU A 116 -12.64 1.03 10.80
CA LEU A 116 -11.95 0.14 9.88
C LEU A 116 -12.43 0.33 8.43
N ARG A 117 -13.74 0.57 8.23
CA ARG A 117 -14.30 0.89 6.91
C ARG A 117 -13.66 2.15 6.33
N ASP A 118 -13.55 3.23 7.12
CA ASP A 118 -12.92 4.46 6.64
C ASP A 118 -11.47 4.23 6.19
N LEU A 119 -10.71 3.40 6.93
CA LEU A 119 -9.34 3.04 6.58
C LEU A 119 -9.29 2.24 5.27
N LEU A 120 -10.10 1.18 5.16
CA LEU A 120 -10.14 0.30 3.99
C LEU A 120 -10.60 1.01 2.72
N THR A 121 -11.46 2.02 2.84
CA THR A 121 -12.00 2.80 1.71
C THR A 121 -11.24 4.11 1.44
N HIS A 122 -10.16 4.38 2.18
CA HIS A 122 -9.38 5.63 2.08
C HIS A 122 -10.20 6.90 2.36
N THR A 123 -11.18 6.83 3.25
CA THR A 123 -12.03 7.97 3.65
C THR A 123 -11.80 8.43 5.09
N SER A 124 -10.77 7.89 5.76
CA SER A 124 -10.43 8.18 7.16
C SER A 124 -9.93 9.62 7.39
N GLY A 125 -9.51 10.33 6.35
CA GLY A 125 -8.88 11.65 6.46
C GLY A 125 -7.36 11.61 6.68
N PHE A 126 -6.74 10.44 6.85
CA PHE A 126 -5.28 10.33 6.86
C PHE A 126 -4.71 10.61 5.47
N GLY A 127 -3.65 11.40 5.42
CA GLY A 127 -2.99 11.80 4.18
C GLY A 127 -1.51 11.43 4.17
N TYR A 128 -0.88 11.74 3.05
CA TYR A 128 0.57 11.58 2.86
C TYR A 128 1.23 12.96 2.76
N GLY A 129 2.37 13.14 3.43
CA GLY A 129 3.14 14.38 3.34
C GLY A 129 3.46 14.78 1.89
N PHE A 130 3.87 13.82 1.05
CA PHE A 130 4.19 14.09 -0.36
C PHE A 130 2.99 14.49 -1.25
N LEU A 131 1.76 14.36 -0.76
CA LEU A 131 0.53 14.80 -1.44
C LEU A 131 -0.09 16.06 -0.84
N SER A 132 0.37 16.51 0.34
CA SER A 132 -0.17 17.65 1.05
C SER A 132 0.95 18.55 1.57
N PRO A 133 1.08 19.78 1.05
CA PRO A 133 2.06 20.76 1.54
C PRO A 133 1.93 21.01 3.05
N ASP A 134 0.70 21.06 3.57
CA ASP A 134 0.47 21.25 5.00
C ASP A 134 0.96 20.10 5.85
N LEU A 135 0.77 18.84 5.40
CA LEU A 135 1.33 17.68 6.09
C LEU A 135 2.86 17.63 5.98
N THR A 136 3.43 18.00 4.84
CA THR A 136 4.89 18.14 4.71
C THR A 136 5.44 19.16 5.72
N ARG A 137 4.78 20.32 5.82
CA ARG A 137 5.15 21.38 6.77
C ARG A 137 5.00 20.91 8.22
N TRP A 138 3.90 20.20 8.53
CA TRP A 138 3.68 19.60 9.84
C TRP A 138 4.81 18.67 10.24
N HIS A 139 5.16 17.70 9.38
CA HIS A 139 6.24 16.75 9.63
C HIS A 139 7.62 17.38 9.76
N ALA A 140 7.84 18.53 9.14
CA ALA A 140 9.11 19.25 9.30
C ALA A 140 9.21 20.04 10.62
N ALA A 141 8.08 20.27 11.29
CA ALA A 141 8.00 21.05 12.52
C ALA A 141 7.85 20.18 13.80
N THR A 142 7.58 18.88 13.63
CA THR A 142 7.37 17.90 14.72
C THR A 142 8.40 16.77 14.65
#